data_b0a0a85dcfaf13242d678d7d69230cea
#
_entry.id   b0a0a85dcfaf13242d678d7d69230cea
#
_cell.length_a   1.000
_cell.length_b   1.000
_cell.length_c   1.000
_cell.angle_alpha   90.00
_cell.angle_beta   90.00
_cell.angle_gamma   90.00
#
_symmetry.space_group_name_H-M   'P 1'
#
loop_
_entity.id
_entity.type
_entity.pdbx_description
1 polymer ?
#
loop_
_entity_poly.entity_id
_entity_poly.type
_entity_poly.pdbx_seq_one_letter_code
_entity_poly.pdbx_strand_id
1 'polypeptide(L)'
;MTPAEREFLLQDLDQSREALLRTVDGLTPQQFEYREAAGRWTAAECLEHIDVAEFGMMRWLENALADASRPPHAGDWAGKDDALRQAMLESRQLRFEAPETILPTGRWPLAELVPKFESARQRTRAFVVASNDDLRCRSLPHPKFGLLDCYQWLLLISHHCDRHRTQIEKLKSSPTFPR
;
A
#
# COMPACT_ATOMS: atom_id res chain seq x y z
N MET A 1 -3.09 18.39 7.89
CA MET A 1 -4.23 17.55 7.38
C MET A 1 -5.51 18.02 8.03
N THR A 2 -6.55 18.28 7.22
CA THR A 2 -7.90 18.68 7.70
C THR A 2 -8.68 17.51 8.28
N PRO A 3 -9.75 17.75 9.06
CA PRO A 3 -10.63 16.67 9.54
C PRO A 3 -11.25 15.84 8.42
N ALA A 4 -11.65 16.47 7.32
CA ALA A 4 -12.23 15.78 6.16
C ALA A 4 -11.19 14.87 5.44
N GLU A 5 -9.95 15.32 5.31
CA GLU A 5 -8.85 14.51 4.77
C GLU A 5 -8.55 13.32 5.67
N ARG A 6 -8.58 13.50 6.98
CA ARG A 6 -8.39 12.41 7.96
C ARG A 6 -9.48 11.36 7.82
N GLU A 7 -10.74 11.80 7.80
CA GLU A 7 -11.89 10.89 7.64
C GLU A 7 -11.78 10.11 6.33
N PHE A 8 -11.47 10.79 5.22
CA PHE A 8 -11.27 10.16 3.93
C PHE A 8 -10.17 9.10 3.95
N LEU A 9 -8.99 9.42 4.53
CA LEU A 9 -7.88 8.47 4.65
C LEU A 9 -8.27 7.23 5.46
N LEU A 10 -8.95 7.41 6.60
CA LEU A 10 -9.39 6.29 7.43
C LEU A 10 -10.36 5.39 6.68
N GLN A 11 -11.32 5.96 5.97
CA GLN A 11 -12.27 5.20 5.15
C GLN A 11 -11.55 4.43 4.01
N ASP A 12 -10.62 5.08 3.31
CA ASP A 12 -9.87 4.48 2.20
C ASP A 12 -8.96 3.34 2.68
N LEU A 13 -8.29 3.51 3.81
CA LEU A 13 -7.50 2.47 4.47
C LEU A 13 -8.36 1.27 4.91
N ASP A 14 -9.52 1.53 5.51
CA ASP A 14 -10.44 0.48 5.97
C ASP A 14 -11.05 -0.28 4.76
N GLN A 15 -11.48 0.43 3.72
CA GLN A 15 -12.03 -0.18 2.50
C GLN A 15 -11.02 -1.06 1.77
N SER A 16 -9.79 -0.58 1.58
CA SER A 16 -8.73 -1.35 0.91
C SER A 16 -8.33 -2.59 1.73
N ARG A 17 -8.28 -2.47 3.07
CA ARG A 17 -8.05 -3.61 3.97
C ARG A 17 -9.13 -4.67 3.82
N GLU A 18 -10.39 -4.29 3.98
CA GLU A 18 -11.53 -5.21 3.89
C GLU A 18 -11.62 -5.88 2.53
N ALA A 19 -11.38 -5.14 1.44
CA ALA A 19 -11.38 -5.68 0.10
C ALA A 19 -10.27 -6.74 -0.08
N LEU A 20 -9.06 -6.49 0.41
CA LEU A 20 -7.97 -7.47 0.35
C LEU A 20 -8.30 -8.72 1.17
N LEU A 21 -8.79 -8.56 2.42
CA LEU A 21 -9.15 -9.68 3.27
C LEU A 21 -10.23 -10.56 2.62
N ARG A 22 -11.30 -9.97 2.05
CA ARG A 22 -12.31 -10.72 1.28
C ARG A 22 -11.71 -11.44 0.08
N THR A 23 -10.70 -10.86 -0.57
CA THR A 23 -10.07 -11.48 -1.75
C THR A 23 -9.29 -12.74 -1.41
N VAL A 24 -8.68 -12.78 -0.21
CA VAL A 24 -7.85 -13.92 0.24
C VAL A 24 -8.59 -14.88 1.18
N ASP A 25 -9.80 -14.51 1.61
CA ASP A 25 -10.60 -15.34 2.50
C ASP A 25 -10.89 -16.71 1.87
N GLY A 26 -10.75 -17.76 2.68
CA GLY A 26 -10.99 -19.14 2.28
C GLY A 26 -9.97 -19.73 1.30
N LEU A 27 -8.90 -19.02 0.93
CA LEU A 27 -7.85 -19.58 0.09
C LEU A 27 -7.11 -20.71 0.84
N THR A 28 -6.96 -21.87 0.18
CA THR A 28 -6.14 -22.98 0.67
C THR A 28 -4.65 -22.66 0.55
N PRO A 29 -3.76 -23.35 1.28
CA PRO A 29 -2.31 -23.18 1.11
C PRO A 29 -1.85 -23.33 -0.34
N GLN A 30 -2.39 -24.31 -1.07
CA GLN A 30 -2.09 -24.52 -2.49
C GLN A 30 -2.49 -23.32 -3.34
N GLN A 31 -3.62 -22.67 -3.05
CA GLN A 31 -4.08 -21.48 -3.75
C GLN A 31 -3.24 -20.25 -3.41
N PHE A 32 -2.80 -20.11 -2.16
CA PHE A 32 -1.87 -19.05 -1.75
C PHE A 32 -0.53 -19.14 -2.48
N GLU A 33 -0.03 -20.34 -2.71
CA GLU A 33 1.27 -20.62 -3.35
C GLU A 33 1.18 -20.81 -4.87
N TYR A 34 -0.04 -20.78 -5.44
CA TYR A 34 -0.21 -20.93 -6.87
C TYR A 34 0.47 -19.80 -7.64
N ARG A 35 1.28 -20.20 -8.65
CA ARG A 35 2.00 -19.31 -9.56
C ARG A 35 1.55 -19.57 -10.99
N GLU A 36 0.93 -18.59 -11.62
CA GLU A 36 0.40 -18.70 -12.99
C GLU A 36 1.51 -18.89 -14.03
N ALA A 37 2.65 -18.21 -13.86
CA ALA A 37 3.78 -18.29 -14.77
C ALA A 37 5.07 -17.85 -14.08
N ALA A 38 6.22 -18.20 -14.65
CA ALA A 38 7.52 -17.73 -14.17
C ALA A 38 7.56 -16.19 -14.09
N GLY A 39 8.12 -15.66 -12.99
CA GLY A 39 8.19 -14.21 -12.73
C GLY A 39 6.86 -13.52 -12.40
N ARG A 40 5.80 -14.30 -12.15
CA ARG A 40 4.53 -13.79 -11.60
C ARG A 40 4.48 -14.08 -10.11
N TRP A 41 3.95 -13.17 -9.34
CA TRP A 41 3.80 -13.34 -7.89
C TRP A 41 2.59 -14.19 -7.55
N THR A 42 2.72 -14.99 -6.51
CA THR A 42 1.64 -15.72 -5.85
C THR A 42 0.81 -14.78 -4.97
N ALA A 43 -0.32 -15.25 -4.46
CA ALA A 43 -1.10 -14.49 -3.47
C ALA A 43 -0.29 -14.26 -2.18
N ALA A 44 0.48 -15.25 -1.74
CA ALA A 44 1.36 -15.14 -0.58
C ALA A 44 2.43 -14.05 -0.77
N GLU A 45 3.09 -14.03 -1.92
CA GLU A 45 4.09 -13.02 -2.26
C GLU A 45 3.50 -11.61 -2.36
N CYS A 46 2.27 -11.47 -2.87
CA CYS A 46 1.57 -10.19 -2.87
C CYS A 46 1.31 -9.68 -1.44
N LEU A 47 0.85 -10.54 -0.53
CA LEU A 47 0.61 -10.17 0.87
C LEU A 47 1.91 -9.77 1.59
N GLU A 48 2.98 -10.58 1.44
CA GLU A 48 4.29 -10.25 2.01
C GLU A 48 4.78 -8.88 1.51
N HIS A 49 4.67 -8.64 0.20
CA HIS A 49 5.09 -7.38 -0.39
C HIS A 49 4.28 -6.18 0.13
N ILE A 50 2.96 -6.32 0.27
CA ILE A 50 2.10 -5.25 0.81
C ILE A 50 2.55 -4.89 2.23
N ASP A 51 2.77 -5.88 3.13
CA ASP A 51 3.21 -5.66 4.51
C ASP A 51 4.54 -4.91 4.56
N VAL A 52 5.54 -5.40 3.82
CA VAL A 52 6.90 -4.82 3.81
C VAL A 52 6.90 -3.41 3.21
N ALA A 53 6.15 -3.19 2.13
CA ALA A 53 6.05 -1.89 1.49
C ALA A 53 5.34 -0.87 2.39
N GLU A 54 4.22 -1.25 3.02
CA GLU A 54 3.49 -0.38 3.95
C GLU A 54 4.37 0.02 5.13
N PHE A 55 5.09 -0.95 5.72
CA PHE A 55 6.04 -0.67 6.79
C PHE A 55 7.16 0.30 6.36
N GLY A 56 7.71 0.09 5.17
CA GLY A 56 8.76 0.97 4.59
C GLY A 56 8.26 2.39 4.35
N MET A 57 7.08 2.53 3.74
CA MET A 57 6.45 3.83 3.48
C MET A 57 6.17 4.58 4.80
N MET A 58 5.63 3.91 5.81
CA MET A 58 5.39 4.51 7.12
C MET A 58 6.67 4.99 7.78
N ARG A 59 7.75 4.20 7.76
CA ARG A 59 9.04 4.63 8.29
C ARG A 59 9.60 5.86 7.61
N TRP A 60 9.49 5.95 6.29
CA TRP A 60 9.95 7.14 5.54
C TRP A 60 9.15 8.38 5.92
N LEU A 61 7.84 8.22 6.05
CA LEU A 61 6.94 9.30 6.44
C LEU A 61 7.25 9.80 7.86
N GLU A 62 7.35 8.91 8.83
CA GLU A 62 7.66 9.23 10.23
C GLU A 62 9.03 9.93 10.34
N ASN A 63 10.05 9.44 9.63
CA ASN A 63 11.37 10.06 9.60
C ASN A 63 11.31 11.48 8.96
N ALA A 64 10.52 11.66 7.90
CA ALA A 64 10.38 12.98 7.27
C ALA A 64 9.68 13.99 8.17
N LEU A 65 8.70 13.55 8.95
CA LEU A 65 8.00 14.41 9.92
C LEU A 65 8.89 14.77 11.11
N ALA A 66 9.71 13.83 11.59
CA ALA A 66 10.63 14.05 12.69
C ALA A 66 11.88 14.89 12.33
N ASP A 67 12.20 15.01 11.04
CA ASP A 67 13.38 15.75 10.57
C ASP A 67 13.14 17.26 10.61
N ALA A 68 13.54 17.88 11.74
CA ALA A 68 13.45 19.33 11.93
C ALA A 68 14.34 20.13 10.96
N SER A 69 15.39 19.52 10.39
CA SER A 69 16.30 20.16 9.44
C SER A 69 15.69 20.31 8.04
N ARG A 70 14.68 19.51 7.73
CA ARG A 70 13.97 19.54 6.45
C ARG A 70 13.02 20.76 6.41
N PRO A 71 13.22 21.72 5.51
CA PRO A 71 12.34 22.88 5.43
C PRO A 71 10.89 22.45 5.11
N PRO A 72 9.89 23.16 5.63
CA PRO A 72 8.51 22.96 5.20
C PRO A 72 8.41 23.16 3.68
N HIS A 73 7.74 22.26 3.01
CA HIS A 73 7.44 22.41 1.59
C HIS A 73 6.11 23.15 1.43
N ALA A 74 6.19 24.40 1.01
CA ALA A 74 5.02 25.20 0.63
C ALA A 74 4.64 24.88 -0.82
N GLY A 75 4.13 23.65 -1.05
CA GLY A 75 3.62 23.24 -2.37
C GLY A 75 2.16 23.65 -2.56
N ASP A 76 1.79 23.99 -3.78
CA ASP A 76 0.40 24.00 -4.18
C ASP A 76 -0.05 22.57 -4.44
N TRP A 77 -0.83 22.02 -3.51
CA TRP A 77 -1.37 20.66 -3.57
C TRP A 77 -2.79 20.62 -4.15
N ALA A 78 -3.38 21.77 -4.47
CA ALA A 78 -4.73 21.87 -5.02
C ALA A 78 -4.85 21.07 -6.33
N GLY A 79 -5.80 20.13 -6.36
CA GLY A 79 -6.04 19.25 -7.51
C GLY A 79 -5.03 18.13 -7.73
N LYS A 80 -3.88 18.13 -7.03
CA LYS A 80 -2.86 17.08 -7.20
C LYS A 80 -3.29 15.73 -6.62
N ASP A 81 -4.14 15.73 -5.60
CA ASP A 81 -4.63 14.48 -4.99
C ASP A 81 -5.48 13.69 -5.97
N ASP A 82 -6.38 14.36 -6.71
CA ASP A 82 -7.23 13.71 -7.71
C ASP A 82 -6.40 13.23 -8.91
N ALA A 83 -5.46 14.04 -9.37
CA ALA A 83 -4.53 13.64 -10.44
C ALA A 83 -3.68 12.43 -10.01
N LEU A 84 -3.20 12.40 -8.76
CA LEU A 84 -2.46 11.28 -8.20
C LEU A 84 -3.32 10.02 -8.12
N ARG A 85 -4.56 10.12 -7.60
CA ARG A 85 -5.50 8.99 -7.53
C ARG A 85 -5.77 8.43 -8.92
N GLN A 86 -6.02 9.28 -9.91
CA GLN A 86 -6.22 8.87 -11.28
C GLN A 86 -4.99 8.14 -11.84
N ALA A 87 -3.80 8.69 -11.65
CA ALA A 87 -2.55 8.06 -12.07
C ALA A 87 -2.30 6.71 -11.39
N MET A 88 -2.67 6.58 -10.10
CA MET A 88 -2.62 5.30 -9.39
C MET A 88 -3.61 4.28 -9.96
N LEU A 89 -4.84 4.68 -10.29
CA LEU A 89 -5.84 3.80 -10.91
C LEU A 89 -5.35 3.28 -12.27
N GLU A 90 -4.85 4.16 -13.12
CA GLU A 90 -4.28 3.80 -14.42
C GLU A 90 -3.07 2.87 -14.28
N SER A 91 -2.26 3.10 -13.24
CA SER A 91 -1.07 2.29 -12.95
C SER A 91 -1.38 0.83 -12.62
N ARG A 92 -2.61 0.48 -12.21
CA ARG A 92 -3.01 -0.91 -11.91
C ARG A 92 -2.85 -1.84 -13.10
N GLN A 93 -2.91 -1.32 -14.32
CA GLN A 93 -2.72 -2.08 -15.56
C GLN A 93 -1.25 -2.23 -15.96
N LEU A 94 -0.36 -1.43 -15.39
CA LEU A 94 1.05 -1.40 -15.76
C LEU A 94 1.88 -2.39 -14.92
N ARG A 95 2.90 -2.98 -15.53
CA ARG A 95 3.92 -3.74 -14.80
C ARG A 95 4.94 -2.77 -14.21
N PHE A 96 5.26 -2.98 -12.94
CA PHE A 96 6.36 -2.30 -12.26
C PHE A 96 7.26 -3.33 -11.63
N GLU A 97 8.55 -3.09 -11.73
CA GLU A 97 9.53 -3.80 -10.93
C GLU A 97 9.57 -3.16 -9.54
N ALA A 98 9.38 -3.99 -8.51
CA ALA A 98 9.51 -3.53 -7.14
C ALA A 98 11.00 -3.36 -6.80
N PRO A 99 11.38 -2.35 -6.00
CA PRO A 99 12.73 -2.27 -5.46
C PRO A 99 13.12 -3.55 -4.72
N GLU A 100 14.38 -3.93 -4.78
CA GLU A 100 14.88 -5.16 -4.14
C GLU A 100 14.55 -5.22 -2.64
N THR A 101 14.56 -4.07 -1.97
CA THR A 101 14.31 -3.97 -0.51
C THR A 101 12.90 -4.39 -0.08
N ILE A 102 11.96 -4.43 -1.01
CA ILE A 102 10.56 -4.81 -0.75
C ILE A 102 10.10 -6.01 -1.58
N LEU A 103 11.04 -6.71 -2.24
CA LEU A 103 10.72 -7.98 -2.91
C LEU A 103 10.26 -9.03 -1.88
N PRO A 104 9.25 -9.84 -2.22
CA PRO A 104 8.88 -10.97 -1.40
C PRO A 104 10.00 -12.01 -1.39
N THR A 105 10.29 -12.56 -0.22
CA THR A 105 11.39 -13.51 0.02
C THR A 105 10.94 -14.79 0.71
N GLY A 106 9.62 -14.94 1.00
CA GLY A 106 9.08 -16.05 1.77
C GLY A 106 9.46 -15.96 3.26
N ARG A 107 9.64 -14.75 3.78
CA ARG A 107 10.09 -14.51 5.16
C ARG A 107 9.07 -14.88 6.22
N TRP A 108 7.82 -14.99 5.83
CA TRP A 108 6.74 -15.31 6.75
C TRP A 108 6.04 -16.62 6.38
N PRO A 109 5.72 -17.50 7.36
CA PRO A 109 4.81 -18.61 7.16
C PRO A 109 3.45 -18.14 6.64
N LEU A 110 2.77 -18.92 5.81
CA LEU A 110 1.46 -18.57 5.25
C LEU A 110 0.44 -18.11 6.32
N ALA A 111 0.42 -18.80 7.47
CA ALA A 111 -0.47 -18.47 8.58
C ALA A 111 -0.22 -17.09 9.19
N GLU A 112 0.96 -16.50 8.97
CA GLU A 112 1.31 -15.19 9.50
C GLU A 112 1.05 -14.03 8.52
N LEU A 113 0.86 -14.29 7.22
CA LEU A 113 0.77 -13.25 6.20
C LEU A 113 -0.42 -12.31 6.44
N VAL A 114 -1.62 -12.84 6.68
CA VAL A 114 -2.80 -12.02 6.97
C VAL A 114 -2.66 -11.28 8.30
N PRO A 115 -2.28 -11.93 9.44
CA PRO A 115 -2.00 -11.22 10.69
C PRO A 115 -0.94 -10.11 10.56
N LYS A 116 0.12 -10.30 9.78
CA LYS A 116 1.16 -9.29 9.53
C LYS A 116 0.59 -8.07 8.81
N PHE A 117 -0.11 -8.31 7.70
CA PHE A 117 -0.81 -7.24 6.97
C PHE A 117 -1.78 -6.47 7.88
N GLU A 118 -2.61 -7.17 8.66
CA GLU A 118 -3.54 -6.52 9.59
C GLU A 118 -2.83 -5.67 10.64
N SER A 119 -1.73 -6.19 11.19
CA SER A 119 -0.91 -5.44 12.16
C SER A 119 -0.28 -4.19 11.55
N ALA A 120 0.25 -4.27 10.31
CA ALA A 120 0.78 -3.11 9.60
C ALA A 120 -0.31 -2.06 9.38
N ARG A 121 -1.47 -2.46 8.84
CA ARG A 121 -2.60 -1.57 8.59
C ARG A 121 -3.15 -0.93 9.86
N GLN A 122 -3.21 -1.67 10.96
CA GLN A 122 -3.63 -1.13 12.25
C GLN A 122 -2.66 -0.04 12.75
N ARG A 123 -1.35 -0.22 12.58
CA ARG A 123 -0.35 0.81 12.91
C ARG A 123 -0.50 2.07 12.07
N THR A 124 -0.66 1.91 10.74
CA THR A 124 -0.90 3.03 9.82
C THR A 124 -2.17 3.80 10.22
N ARG A 125 -3.25 3.07 10.50
CA ARG A 125 -4.52 3.64 10.94
C ARG A 125 -4.38 4.39 12.28
N ALA A 126 -3.70 3.80 13.26
CA ALA A 126 -3.44 4.43 14.56
C ALA A 126 -2.63 5.72 14.41
N PHE A 127 -1.62 5.74 13.53
CA PHE A 127 -0.87 6.95 13.19
C PHE A 127 -1.80 8.04 12.63
N VAL A 128 -2.66 7.73 11.66
CA VAL A 128 -3.60 8.70 11.07
C VAL A 128 -4.56 9.26 12.12
N VAL A 129 -5.05 8.42 13.04
CA VAL A 129 -5.93 8.86 14.15
C VAL A 129 -5.21 9.80 15.10
N ALA A 130 -3.98 9.45 15.51
CA ALA A 130 -3.25 10.16 16.56
C ALA A 130 -2.46 11.37 16.08
N SER A 131 -2.09 11.44 14.79
CA SER A 131 -1.22 12.48 14.28
C SER A 131 -1.85 13.87 14.37
N ASN A 132 -1.12 14.79 15.00
CA ASN A 132 -1.41 16.22 14.99
C ASN A 132 -0.50 16.98 14.02
N ASP A 133 0.35 16.28 13.28
CA ASP A 133 1.27 16.87 12.33
C ASP A 133 0.56 17.47 11.12
N ASP A 134 1.14 18.53 10.58
CA ASP A 134 0.73 18.99 9.25
C ASP A 134 1.37 18.11 8.19
N LEU A 135 0.64 17.07 7.77
CA LEU A 135 1.09 16.12 6.77
C LEU A 135 1.30 16.73 5.37
N ARG A 136 0.84 17.98 5.17
CA ARG A 136 1.02 18.71 3.92
C ARG A 136 2.32 19.51 3.88
N CYS A 137 2.93 19.77 5.04
CA CYS A 137 4.16 20.58 5.13
C CYS A 137 5.45 19.81 4.87
N ARG A 138 5.42 18.50 4.73
CA ARG A 138 6.58 17.66 4.44
C ARG A 138 6.33 16.82 3.19
N SER A 139 7.37 16.68 2.37
CA SER A 139 7.29 15.92 1.12
C SER A 139 8.50 15.01 0.94
N LEU A 140 8.27 13.91 0.24
CA LEU A 140 9.24 12.89 -0.09
C LEU A 140 9.17 12.55 -1.59
N PRO A 141 10.31 12.32 -2.26
CA PRO A 141 10.30 11.92 -3.64
C PRO A 141 9.76 10.49 -3.82
N HIS A 142 8.84 10.30 -4.75
CA HIS A 142 8.41 9.01 -5.22
C HIS A 142 8.98 8.76 -6.62
N PRO A 143 9.58 7.58 -6.91
CA PRO A 143 10.29 7.34 -8.17
C PRO A 143 9.45 7.56 -9.42
N LYS A 144 8.12 7.39 -9.31
CA LYS A 144 7.19 7.47 -10.43
C LYS A 144 6.29 8.70 -10.40
N PHE A 145 5.82 9.09 -9.22
CA PHE A 145 4.84 10.16 -9.08
C PHE A 145 5.47 11.51 -8.72
N GLY A 146 6.81 11.59 -8.69
CA GLY A 146 7.52 12.81 -8.35
C GLY A 146 7.44 13.13 -6.85
N LEU A 147 7.40 14.40 -6.50
CA LEU A 147 7.36 14.83 -5.11
C LEU A 147 5.94 14.71 -4.56
N LEU A 148 5.77 13.91 -3.51
CA LEU A 148 4.50 13.70 -2.80
C LEU A 148 4.61 14.23 -1.37
N ASP A 149 3.56 14.87 -0.87
CA ASP A 149 3.46 15.19 0.54
C ASP A 149 3.14 13.95 1.40
N CYS A 150 3.24 14.07 2.74
CA CYS A 150 3.02 12.93 3.62
C CYS A 150 1.56 12.42 3.59
N TYR A 151 0.57 13.28 3.31
CA TYR A 151 -0.81 12.86 3.09
C TYR A 151 -0.96 12.01 1.82
N GLN A 152 -0.30 12.42 0.72
CA GLN A 152 -0.29 11.68 -0.53
C GLN A 152 0.41 10.33 -0.43
N TRP A 153 1.45 10.22 0.40
CA TRP A 153 2.06 8.93 0.73
C TRP A 153 1.12 8.00 1.48
N LEU A 154 0.26 8.53 2.36
CA LEU A 154 -0.78 7.72 3.02
C LEU A 154 -1.86 7.27 2.04
N LEU A 155 -2.28 8.11 1.09
CA LEU A 155 -3.15 7.70 -0.02
C LEU A 155 -2.52 6.57 -0.85
N LEU A 156 -1.21 6.64 -1.09
CA LEU A 156 -0.50 5.62 -1.85
C LEU A 156 -0.57 4.25 -1.18
N ILE A 157 -0.58 4.16 0.16
CA ILE A 157 -0.65 2.89 0.91
C ILE A 157 -1.92 2.11 0.55
N SER A 158 -3.10 2.73 0.58
CA SER A 158 -4.36 2.06 0.25
C SER A 158 -4.44 1.68 -1.23
N HIS A 159 -4.01 2.57 -2.12
CA HIS A 159 -3.96 2.29 -3.55
C HIS A 159 -2.97 1.19 -3.94
N HIS A 160 -1.83 1.11 -3.26
CA HIS A 160 -0.85 0.05 -3.43
C HIS A 160 -1.42 -1.31 -3.00
N CYS A 161 -2.10 -1.36 -1.86
CA CYS A 161 -2.83 -2.53 -1.39
C CYS A 161 -3.86 -3.00 -2.43
N ASP A 162 -4.69 -2.08 -2.94
CA ASP A 162 -5.73 -2.39 -3.91
C ASP A 162 -5.19 -2.83 -5.28
N ARG A 163 -4.03 -2.30 -5.68
CA ARG A 163 -3.30 -2.78 -6.85
C ARG A 163 -2.97 -4.27 -6.75
N HIS A 164 -2.38 -4.69 -5.62
CA HIS A 164 -1.99 -6.09 -5.41
C HIS A 164 -3.20 -6.99 -5.16
N ARG A 165 -4.26 -6.49 -4.52
CA ARG A 165 -5.56 -7.16 -4.47
C ARG A 165 -6.08 -7.50 -5.86
N THR A 166 -6.08 -6.54 -6.79
CA THR A 166 -6.48 -6.75 -8.18
C THR A 166 -5.59 -7.79 -8.88
N GLN A 167 -4.30 -7.84 -8.54
CA GLN A 167 -3.38 -8.85 -9.04
C GLN A 167 -3.76 -10.25 -8.54
N ILE A 168 -4.13 -10.40 -7.25
CA ILE A 168 -4.62 -11.67 -6.70
C ILE A 168 -5.94 -12.10 -7.35
N GLU A 169 -6.86 -11.17 -7.60
CA GLU A 169 -8.12 -11.47 -8.30
C GLU A 169 -7.89 -11.99 -9.74
N LYS A 170 -6.94 -11.38 -10.45
CA LYS A 170 -6.53 -11.88 -11.77
C LYS A 170 -5.96 -13.29 -11.69
N LEU A 171 -5.13 -13.56 -10.66
CA LEU A 171 -4.58 -14.88 -10.41
C LEU A 171 -5.69 -15.92 -10.17
N LYS A 172 -6.70 -15.58 -9.32
CA LYS A 172 -7.86 -16.44 -9.06
C LYS A 172 -8.72 -16.70 -10.31
N SER A 173 -8.67 -15.82 -11.30
CA SER A 173 -9.39 -15.93 -12.56
C SER A 173 -8.65 -16.78 -13.60
N SER A 174 -7.44 -17.24 -13.31
CA SER A 174 -6.67 -18.09 -14.22
C SER A 174 -7.37 -19.44 -14.44
N PRO A 175 -7.45 -19.95 -15.69
CA PRO A 175 -8.03 -21.27 -15.97
C PRO A 175 -7.33 -22.42 -15.23
N THR A 176 -6.09 -22.24 -14.85
CA THR A 176 -5.25 -23.25 -14.14
C THR A 176 -5.17 -23.00 -12.63
N PHE A 177 -5.93 -22.04 -12.10
CA PHE A 177 -6.00 -21.81 -10.65
C PHE A 177 -6.59 -23.04 -9.95
N PRO A 178 -5.97 -23.56 -8.84
CA PRO A 178 -6.47 -24.71 -8.11
C PRO A 178 -7.90 -24.50 -7.61
N ARG A 179 -8.74 -25.54 -7.76
CA ARG A 179 -10.13 -25.52 -7.28
C ARG A 179 -10.27 -26.20 -5.93
#